data_0dfa5c8ca0556a1542232b10c4db7429
#
_entry.id   0dfa5c8ca0556a1542232b10c4db7429
#
_cell.length_a   1.000
_cell.length_b   1.000
_cell.length_c   1.000
_cell.angle_alpha   90.00
_cell.angle_beta   90.00
_cell.angle_gamma   90.00
#
_symmetry.space_group_name_H-M   'P 1'
#
loop_
_entity.id
_entity.type
_entity.pdbx_description
1 polymer ?
#
loop_
_entity_poly.entity_id
_entity_poly.type
_entity_poly.pdbx_seq_one_letter_code
_entity_poly.pdbx_strand_id
1 'polypeptide(L)'
;ATAPLDSFAKLPPARIVRLCVAGNTTMNHLFVGVDADPVRMEPYIPAFFHWDGLRVHDLGLPAHPDAAIRLAPNIGSYVGGDITAGTFASMLWDRDELSLFIDLGTNGEIVFGNRDFMVSCACSAGPAFEGGDISCGMRATDGAIESCVIDPETMEPTFGIIGEPGQKPVGLCGSGIIDTIAELFHAGILNSKGIFVREGKRVAHDRHGCGRYILATPEESATGREVALNEVDIDNFIRAKGAIYSAIDTLLAAMDMDESVIESFYVAGGIGSGINMRNAVRIGMFPNVPLELFHYIGNSSLAGAYTMALSDEANDRVEQVARNMTYMELSTHPGYMDAFVAACFLPHTDAARFASAE
;
A
#
# COMPACT_ATOMS: atom_id res chain seq x y z
N ALA A 1 15.38 13.66 -12.52
CA ALA A 1 14.92 12.34 -12.97
C ALA A 1 15.73 11.80 -14.16
N THR A 2 16.30 12.66 -15.02
CA THR A 2 17.08 12.25 -16.20
C THR A 2 18.58 12.11 -15.95
N ALA A 3 19.14 12.76 -14.93
CA ALA A 3 20.56 12.68 -14.59
C ALA A 3 21.06 11.23 -14.33
N PRO A 4 20.29 10.33 -13.67
CA PRO A 4 20.68 8.93 -13.53
C PRO A 4 20.72 8.18 -14.86
N LEU A 5 19.88 8.54 -15.83
CA LEU A 5 19.85 7.91 -17.17
C LEU A 5 21.10 8.23 -17.97
N ASP A 6 21.65 9.44 -17.86
CA ASP A 6 22.90 9.84 -18.51
C ASP A 6 24.10 9.01 -18.01
N SER A 7 24.13 8.72 -16.72
CA SER A 7 25.22 7.93 -16.13
C SER A 7 25.08 6.43 -16.41
N PHE A 8 23.85 5.92 -16.46
CA PHE A 8 23.55 4.50 -16.60
C PHE A 8 23.54 4.05 -18.07
N ALA A 9 22.85 4.79 -18.93
CA ALA A 9 22.72 4.43 -20.35
C ALA A 9 23.72 5.10 -21.27
N LYS A 10 24.54 6.04 -20.77
CA LYS A 10 25.48 6.88 -21.57
C LYS A 10 24.79 7.56 -22.76
N LEU A 11 23.52 7.89 -22.62
CA LEU A 11 22.72 8.54 -23.65
C LEU A 11 22.60 10.03 -23.35
N PRO A 12 22.90 10.93 -24.32
CA PRO A 12 22.67 12.35 -24.11
C PRO A 12 21.16 12.64 -23.97
N PRO A 13 20.75 13.57 -23.06
CA PRO A 13 19.35 13.92 -22.81
C PRO A 13 18.56 14.23 -24.09
N ALA A 14 19.19 14.88 -25.06
CA ALA A 14 18.57 15.22 -26.36
C ALA A 14 18.10 13.99 -27.17
N ARG A 15 18.46 12.78 -26.78
CA ARG A 15 17.96 11.53 -27.41
C ARG A 15 16.70 10.98 -26.74
N ILE A 16 16.27 11.56 -25.63
CA ILE A 16 15.01 11.22 -24.97
C ILE A 16 13.91 11.96 -25.72
N VAL A 17 13.05 11.23 -26.42
CA VAL A 17 12.01 11.77 -27.30
C VAL A 17 10.58 11.59 -26.77
N ARG A 18 10.42 10.83 -25.68
CA ARG A 18 9.14 10.60 -25.03
C ARG A 18 9.34 10.39 -23.53
N LEU A 19 8.49 10.99 -22.71
CA LEU A 19 8.36 10.74 -21.30
C LEU A 19 6.93 10.31 -20.99
N CYS A 20 6.78 9.28 -20.16
CA CYS A 20 5.48 8.92 -19.59
C CYS A 20 5.58 9.00 -18.07
N VAL A 21 4.59 9.62 -17.48
CA VAL A 21 4.56 9.93 -16.04
C VAL A 21 3.26 9.37 -15.47
N ALA A 22 3.40 8.54 -14.46
CA ALA A 22 2.30 8.05 -13.63
C ALA A 22 2.58 8.45 -12.19
N GLY A 23 1.69 9.19 -11.61
CA GLY A 23 1.77 9.68 -10.23
C GLY A 23 0.39 10.04 -9.72
N ASN A 24 0.26 10.21 -8.41
CA ASN A 24 -1.01 10.62 -7.83
C ASN A 24 -1.43 12.02 -8.31
N THR A 25 -2.68 12.37 -8.08
CA THR A 25 -3.28 13.62 -8.60
C THR A 25 -2.49 14.85 -8.15
N THR A 26 -2.05 14.90 -6.89
CA THR A 26 -1.22 16.01 -6.37
C THR A 26 0.12 16.09 -7.09
N MET A 27 0.79 14.95 -7.28
CA MET A 27 2.08 14.90 -7.99
C MET A 27 1.95 15.35 -9.43
N ASN A 28 0.86 14.96 -10.13
CA ASN A 28 0.61 15.39 -11.50
C ASN A 28 0.40 16.90 -11.59
N HIS A 29 -0.33 17.53 -10.64
CA HIS A 29 -0.50 18.98 -10.57
C HIS A 29 0.84 19.70 -10.37
N LEU A 30 1.62 19.27 -9.38
CA LEU A 30 2.92 19.86 -9.07
C LEU A 30 3.91 19.68 -10.24
N PHE A 31 3.86 18.55 -10.93
CA PHE A 31 4.72 18.26 -12.09
C PHE A 31 4.51 19.24 -13.24
N VAL A 32 3.26 19.62 -13.52
CA VAL A 32 2.93 20.59 -14.57
C VAL A 32 2.90 22.03 -14.07
N GLY A 33 3.18 22.28 -12.79
CA GLY A 33 3.20 23.62 -12.19
C GLY A 33 1.81 24.24 -11.94
N VAL A 34 0.78 23.39 -11.82
CA VAL A 34 -0.58 23.80 -11.47
C VAL A 34 -0.76 23.70 -9.95
N ASP A 35 -1.49 24.64 -9.37
CA ASP A 35 -1.82 24.66 -7.96
C ASP A 35 -2.60 23.40 -7.56
N ALA A 36 -2.10 22.68 -6.53
CA ALA A 36 -2.68 21.45 -6.02
C ALA A 36 -3.62 21.68 -4.81
N ASP A 37 -3.81 22.90 -4.33
CA ASP A 37 -4.70 23.18 -3.19
C ASP A 37 -6.13 22.67 -3.41
N PRO A 38 -6.75 22.77 -4.61
CA PRO A 38 -8.07 22.23 -4.85
C PRO A 38 -8.20 20.72 -4.64
N VAL A 39 -7.09 19.97 -4.74
CA VAL A 39 -7.10 18.50 -4.53
C VAL A 39 -7.40 18.15 -3.07
N ARG A 40 -6.94 18.98 -2.10
CA ARG A 40 -7.10 18.75 -0.66
C ARG A 40 -8.21 19.58 0.00
N MET A 41 -8.77 20.52 -0.73
CA MET A 41 -9.81 21.43 -0.21
C MET A 41 -11.18 21.00 -0.71
N GLU A 42 -12.17 20.94 0.19
CA GLU A 42 -13.55 20.66 -0.21
C GLU A 42 -14.02 21.70 -1.24
N PRO A 43 -14.59 21.30 -2.37
CA PRO A 43 -15.21 20.01 -2.71
C PRO A 43 -14.28 18.97 -3.36
N TYR A 44 -12.96 19.04 -3.17
CA TYR A 44 -11.97 18.06 -3.64
C TYR A 44 -12.00 17.87 -5.17
N ILE A 45 -11.99 18.95 -5.93
CA ILE A 45 -12.05 18.92 -7.39
C ILE A 45 -10.68 19.28 -7.96
N PRO A 46 -9.95 18.35 -8.61
CA PRO A 46 -8.70 18.63 -9.29
C PRO A 46 -8.87 19.67 -10.39
N ALA A 47 -7.84 20.47 -10.66
CA ALA A 47 -7.86 21.45 -11.75
C ALA A 47 -7.90 20.77 -13.14
N PHE A 48 -7.42 19.53 -13.23
CA PHE A 48 -7.49 18.71 -14.43
C PHE A 48 -7.50 17.21 -14.09
N PHE A 49 -8.13 16.41 -14.94
CA PHE A 49 -8.09 14.95 -14.91
C PHE A 49 -7.18 14.41 -16.02
N HIS A 50 -7.08 15.11 -17.11
CA HIS A 50 -6.33 14.76 -18.31
C HIS A 50 -5.58 15.99 -18.83
N TRP A 51 -4.40 15.77 -19.45
CA TRP A 51 -3.59 16.85 -20.01
C TRP A 51 -2.96 16.42 -21.35
N ASP A 52 -3.35 17.10 -22.41
CA ASP A 52 -2.86 16.86 -23.77
C ASP A 52 -1.80 17.85 -24.22
N GLY A 53 -0.97 17.39 -25.16
CA GLY A 53 -0.06 18.24 -25.89
C GLY A 53 1.17 18.73 -25.14
N LEU A 54 1.41 18.25 -23.91
CA LEU A 54 2.55 18.66 -23.09
C LEU A 54 3.88 18.26 -23.73
N ARG A 55 4.84 19.18 -23.73
CA ARG A 55 6.19 19.00 -24.26
C ARG A 55 7.25 19.28 -23.21
N VAL A 56 8.43 18.72 -23.42
CA VAL A 56 9.57 18.87 -22.50
C VAL A 56 9.97 20.35 -22.35
N HIS A 57 9.91 21.14 -23.40
CA HIS A 57 10.24 22.56 -23.32
C HIS A 57 9.28 23.39 -22.46
N ASP A 58 8.02 22.95 -22.31
CA ASP A 58 7.02 23.62 -21.46
C ASP A 58 7.43 23.58 -19.98
N LEU A 59 8.13 22.50 -19.59
CA LEU A 59 8.53 22.26 -18.20
C LEU A 59 10.05 22.46 -17.97
N GLY A 60 10.81 22.80 -19.00
CA GLY A 60 12.26 22.98 -18.91
C GLY A 60 13.03 21.72 -18.48
N LEU A 61 12.52 20.53 -18.81
CA LEU A 61 13.15 19.28 -18.44
C LEU A 61 14.36 18.97 -19.34
N PRO A 62 15.40 18.27 -18.82
CA PRO A 62 16.59 17.90 -19.59
C PRO A 62 16.32 16.68 -20.49
N ALA A 63 15.67 16.91 -21.63
CA ALA A 63 15.41 15.94 -22.70
C ALA A 63 15.34 16.70 -24.04
N HIS A 64 14.98 16.00 -25.14
CA HIS A 64 14.75 16.69 -26.40
C HIS A 64 13.62 17.73 -26.24
N PRO A 65 13.78 18.99 -26.67
CA PRO A 65 12.79 20.04 -26.42
C PRO A 65 11.37 19.68 -26.88
N ASP A 66 11.25 19.03 -28.02
CA ASP A 66 9.98 18.62 -28.60
C ASP A 66 9.52 17.23 -28.18
N ALA A 67 10.22 16.61 -27.22
CA ALA A 67 9.79 15.32 -26.68
C ALA A 67 8.39 15.43 -26.07
N ALA A 68 7.54 14.49 -26.40
CA ALA A 68 6.19 14.41 -25.85
C ALA A 68 6.23 13.97 -24.39
N ILE A 69 5.44 14.61 -23.55
CA ILE A 69 5.15 14.16 -22.20
C ILE A 69 3.72 13.64 -22.17
N ARG A 70 3.54 12.40 -21.73
CA ARG A 70 2.23 11.78 -21.51
C ARG A 70 2.04 11.61 -20.01
N LEU A 71 0.97 12.15 -19.47
CA LEU A 71 0.56 11.92 -18.10
C LEU A 71 -0.52 10.86 -18.09
N ALA A 72 -0.39 9.85 -17.23
CA ALA A 72 -1.50 8.96 -16.96
C ALA A 72 -2.64 9.77 -16.31
N PRO A 73 -3.89 9.63 -16.77
CA PRO A 73 -5.00 10.46 -16.33
C PRO A 73 -5.39 10.22 -14.88
N ASN A 74 -5.83 11.26 -14.19
CA ASN A 74 -6.40 11.19 -12.85
C ASN A 74 -7.89 10.81 -12.93
N ILE A 75 -8.43 10.23 -11.86
CA ILE A 75 -9.86 9.90 -11.72
C ILE A 75 -10.54 10.82 -10.70
N GLY A 76 -9.85 11.10 -9.61
CA GLY A 76 -10.33 11.91 -8.51
C GLY A 76 -9.18 12.59 -7.78
N SER A 77 -9.47 13.23 -6.67
CA SER A 77 -8.46 13.90 -5.85
C SER A 77 -7.46 12.92 -5.25
N TYR A 78 -7.92 11.73 -4.86
CA TYR A 78 -7.09 10.73 -4.19
C TYR A 78 -6.83 9.48 -5.05
N VAL A 79 -7.32 9.44 -6.29
CA VAL A 79 -7.04 8.38 -7.26
C VAL A 79 -6.45 9.02 -8.51
N GLY A 80 -5.17 8.85 -8.70
CA GLY A 80 -4.40 9.52 -9.74
C GLY A 80 -3.96 8.64 -10.89
N GLY A 81 -3.04 9.17 -11.67
CA GLY A 81 -2.45 8.50 -12.83
C GLY A 81 -1.63 7.26 -12.48
N ASP A 82 -1.14 7.14 -11.26
CA ASP A 82 -0.51 5.92 -10.75
C ASP A 82 -1.49 4.74 -10.76
N ILE A 83 -2.73 5.00 -10.35
CA ILE A 83 -3.76 3.96 -10.26
C ILE A 83 -4.34 3.62 -11.62
N THR A 84 -4.53 4.58 -12.51
CA THR A 84 -4.97 4.27 -13.88
C THR A 84 -3.93 3.47 -14.66
N ALA A 85 -2.65 3.84 -14.52
CA ALA A 85 -1.54 3.08 -15.09
C ALA A 85 -1.39 1.70 -14.43
N GLY A 86 -1.58 1.61 -13.10
CA GLY A 86 -1.54 0.36 -12.34
C GLY A 86 -2.68 -0.58 -12.70
N THR A 87 -3.89 -0.06 -12.81
CA THR A 87 -5.07 -0.83 -13.26
C THR A 87 -4.89 -1.33 -14.69
N PHE A 88 -4.33 -0.52 -15.57
CA PHE A 88 -3.96 -0.96 -16.92
C PHE A 88 -2.97 -2.12 -16.88
N ALA A 89 -1.90 -1.99 -16.08
CA ALA A 89 -0.87 -3.04 -15.95
C ALA A 89 -1.38 -4.33 -15.32
N SER A 90 -2.38 -4.27 -14.43
CA SER A 90 -3.01 -5.44 -13.80
C SER A 90 -3.87 -6.24 -14.79
N MET A 91 -4.24 -5.66 -15.94
CA MET A 91 -5.17 -6.22 -16.91
C MET A 91 -6.61 -6.42 -16.40
N LEU A 92 -6.98 -5.83 -15.26
CA LEU A 92 -8.33 -5.90 -14.68
C LEU A 92 -9.39 -5.41 -15.69
N TRP A 93 -9.08 -4.37 -16.43
CA TRP A 93 -9.95 -3.75 -17.42
C TRP A 93 -10.29 -4.62 -18.66
N ASP A 94 -9.59 -5.76 -18.86
CA ASP A 94 -9.77 -6.66 -20.01
C ASP A 94 -10.24 -8.07 -19.60
N ARG A 95 -10.60 -8.26 -18.32
CA ARG A 95 -11.03 -9.54 -17.76
C ARG A 95 -12.52 -9.57 -17.51
N ASP A 96 -13.09 -10.79 -17.54
CA ASP A 96 -14.48 -11.06 -17.12
C ASP A 96 -14.60 -11.19 -15.60
N GLU A 97 -13.53 -11.70 -14.95
CA GLU A 97 -13.47 -12.01 -13.52
C GLU A 97 -13.60 -10.73 -12.69
N LEU A 98 -14.43 -10.76 -11.66
CA LEU A 98 -14.50 -9.68 -10.67
C LEU A 98 -13.20 -9.66 -9.85
N SER A 99 -12.43 -8.62 -10.07
CA SER A 99 -11.10 -8.49 -9.50
C SER A 99 -11.01 -7.28 -8.58
N LEU A 100 -10.25 -7.43 -7.50
CA LEU A 100 -9.85 -6.33 -6.65
C LEU A 100 -8.36 -6.03 -6.89
N PHE A 101 -8.03 -4.78 -7.16
CA PHE A 101 -6.68 -4.28 -7.25
C PHE A 101 -6.44 -3.28 -6.13
N ILE A 102 -5.32 -3.42 -5.42
CA ILE A 102 -4.89 -2.47 -4.39
C ILE A 102 -3.43 -2.07 -4.63
N ASP A 103 -3.14 -0.78 -4.61
CA ASP A 103 -1.78 -0.24 -4.51
C ASP A 103 -1.52 0.17 -3.05
N LEU A 104 -0.50 -0.45 -2.44
CA LEU A 104 -0.13 -0.24 -1.04
C LEU A 104 1.07 0.71 -0.96
N GLY A 105 0.79 1.94 -0.62
CA GLY A 105 1.76 2.96 -0.30
C GLY A 105 1.40 3.66 1.03
N THR A 106 1.71 4.94 1.13
CA THR A 106 1.27 5.80 2.25
C THR A 106 -0.26 5.92 2.30
N ASN A 107 -0.91 5.83 1.12
CA ASN A 107 -2.34 5.59 1.01
C ASN A 107 -2.57 4.16 0.51
N GLY A 108 -3.81 3.68 0.64
CA GLY A 108 -4.27 2.47 -0.02
C GLY A 108 -5.29 2.88 -1.09
N GLU A 109 -4.89 2.80 -2.35
CA GLU A 109 -5.81 3.03 -3.45
C GLU A 109 -6.36 1.69 -3.96
N ILE A 110 -7.67 1.62 -4.12
CA ILE A 110 -8.40 0.38 -4.40
C ILE A 110 -9.21 0.56 -5.67
N VAL A 111 -9.20 -0.45 -6.53
CA VAL A 111 -10.08 -0.58 -7.69
C VAL A 111 -10.74 -1.95 -7.64
N PHE A 112 -12.06 -1.98 -7.79
CA PHE A 112 -12.84 -3.21 -7.89
C PHE A 112 -13.67 -3.19 -9.16
N GLY A 113 -13.76 -4.32 -9.84
CA GLY A 113 -14.56 -4.50 -11.04
C GLY A 113 -13.94 -5.46 -12.03
N ASN A 114 -14.30 -5.26 -13.28
CA ASN A 114 -13.85 -6.05 -14.43
C ASN A 114 -13.92 -5.18 -15.70
N ARG A 115 -13.93 -5.78 -16.90
CA ARG A 115 -14.02 -5.03 -18.16
C ARG A 115 -15.33 -4.25 -18.33
N ASP A 116 -16.42 -4.62 -17.65
CA ASP A 116 -17.73 -4.00 -17.82
C ASP A 116 -17.89 -2.77 -16.93
N PHE A 117 -17.28 -2.77 -15.76
CA PHE A 117 -17.28 -1.63 -14.83
C PHE A 117 -16.04 -1.64 -13.94
N MET A 118 -15.63 -0.47 -13.49
CA MET A 118 -14.60 -0.29 -12.47
C MET A 118 -15.01 0.81 -11.50
N VAL A 119 -14.88 0.54 -10.20
CA VAL A 119 -15.11 1.52 -9.14
C VAL A 119 -13.83 1.63 -8.32
N SER A 120 -13.43 2.85 -7.99
CA SER A 120 -12.21 3.12 -7.25
C SER A 120 -12.46 3.98 -6.02
N CYS A 121 -11.67 3.79 -5.00
CA CYS A 121 -11.61 4.64 -3.83
C CYS A 121 -10.17 4.73 -3.30
N ALA A 122 -9.92 5.62 -2.36
CA ALA A 122 -8.66 5.71 -1.65
C ALA A 122 -8.90 5.80 -0.16
N CYS A 123 -8.03 5.15 0.63
CA CYS A 123 -8.04 5.24 2.08
C CYS A 123 -6.70 5.79 2.60
N SER A 124 -6.75 6.51 3.72
CA SER A 124 -5.56 7.03 4.40
C SER A 124 -5.01 5.97 5.35
N ALA A 125 -4.25 5.01 4.80
CA ALA A 125 -3.59 3.97 5.60
C ALA A 125 -2.45 4.55 6.47
N GLY A 126 -1.85 5.66 6.04
CA GLY A 126 -0.69 6.26 6.70
C GLY A 126 0.60 5.49 6.42
N PRO A 127 1.76 5.98 6.92
CA PRO A 127 3.06 5.44 6.58
C PRO A 127 3.47 4.19 7.39
N ALA A 128 2.58 3.61 8.21
CA ALA A 128 2.90 2.49 9.10
C ALA A 128 3.47 1.28 8.35
N PHE A 129 2.92 0.97 7.16
CA PHE A 129 3.40 -0.12 6.32
C PHE A 129 4.75 0.17 5.65
N GLU A 130 5.18 1.42 5.58
CA GLU A 130 6.51 1.82 5.11
C GLU A 130 7.52 1.96 6.25
N GLY A 131 7.13 1.59 7.49
CA GLY A 131 7.90 1.75 8.71
C GLY A 131 7.84 3.17 9.30
N GLY A 132 7.02 4.07 8.74
CA GLY A 132 6.72 5.37 9.34
C GLY A 132 5.76 5.21 10.52
N ASP A 133 5.80 6.12 11.48
CA ASP A 133 4.98 6.10 12.71
C ASP A 133 5.12 4.83 13.58
N ILE A 134 6.15 4.02 13.31
CA ILE A 134 6.56 2.83 14.09
C ILE A 134 7.95 3.10 14.66
N SER A 135 8.12 2.96 15.97
CA SER A 135 9.33 3.37 16.70
C SER A 135 10.61 2.71 16.18
N CYS A 136 10.56 1.45 15.77
CA CYS A 136 11.66 0.71 15.17
C CYS A 136 11.45 0.41 13.68
N GLY A 137 10.51 1.12 13.04
CA GLY A 137 10.19 0.94 11.65
C GLY A 137 11.29 1.48 10.71
N MET A 138 11.52 0.78 9.62
CA MET A 138 12.46 1.16 8.57
C MET A 138 12.04 0.65 7.20
N ARG A 139 12.66 1.16 6.16
CA ARG A 139 12.46 0.62 4.80
C ARG A 139 13.03 -0.80 4.69
N ALA A 140 12.54 -1.56 3.71
CA ALA A 140 13.04 -2.90 3.38
C ALA A 140 14.46 -2.80 2.77
N THR A 141 15.47 -2.64 3.63
CA THR A 141 16.90 -2.53 3.31
C THR A 141 17.70 -3.42 4.26
N ASP A 142 18.99 -3.52 4.03
CA ASP A 142 19.89 -4.33 4.86
C ASP A 142 19.70 -4.09 6.36
N GLY A 143 19.55 -5.15 7.12
CA GLY A 143 19.30 -5.14 8.56
C GLY A 143 17.82 -5.05 8.97
N ALA A 144 16.90 -4.89 8.02
CA ALA A 144 15.47 -4.90 8.34
C ALA A 144 14.98 -6.33 8.60
N ILE A 145 14.23 -6.52 9.69
CA ILE A 145 13.45 -7.74 9.91
C ILE A 145 12.29 -7.72 8.91
N GLU A 146 12.23 -8.71 8.02
CA GLU A 146 11.21 -8.83 6.97
C GLU A 146 10.17 -9.90 7.27
N SER A 147 10.47 -10.85 8.15
CA SER A 147 9.56 -11.92 8.57
C SER A 147 9.80 -12.28 10.02
N CYS A 148 8.76 -12.71 10.71
CA CYS A 148 8.82 -13.09 12.11
C CYS A 148 7.91 -14.29 12.38
N VAL A 149 8.39 -15.23 13.21
CA VAL A 149 7.61 -16.30 13.79
C VAL A 149 7.87 -16.29 15.29
N ILE A 150 6.84 -16.43 16.12
CA ILE A 150 6.94 -16.39 17.57
C ILE A 150 6.50 -17.74 18.14
N ASP A 151 7.38 -18.36 18.90
CA ASP A 151 7.04 -19.59 19.64
C ASP A 151 5.98 -19.26 20.70
N PRO A 152 4.78 -19.88 20.68
CA PRO A 152 3.67 -19.50 21.55
C PRO A 152 3.89 -19.89 23.03
N GLU A 153 4.81 -20.82 23.33
CA GLU A 153 5.09 -21.27 24.69
C GLU A 153 6.19 -20.43 25.34
N THR A 154 7.32 -20.28 24.63
CA THR A 154 8.50 -19.57 25.14
C THR A 154 8.45 -18.08 24.87
N MET A 155 7.63 -17.64 23.95
CA MET A 155 7.53 -16.27 23.44
C MET A 155 8.84 -15.76 22.81
N GLU A 156 9.72 -16.65 22.36
CA GLU A 156 10.96 -16.25 21.68
C GLU A 156 10.72 -16.06 20.19
N PRO A 157 11.23 -14.94 19.60
CA PRO A 157 11.08 -14.67 18.17
C PRO A 157 12.15 -15.36 17.35
N THR A 158 11.75 -15.82 16.18
CA THR A 158 12.67 -16.18 15.08
C THR A 158 12.30 -15.31 13.89
N PHE A 159 13.28 -14.65 13.27
CA PHE A 159 13.03 -13.69 12.20
C PHE A 159 14.01 -13.81 11.06
N GLY A 160 13.53 -13.49 9.85
CA GLY A 160 14.35 -13.26 8.66
C GLY A 160 14.79 -11.80 8.61
N ILE A 161 16.06 -11.59 8.22
CA ILE A 161 16.67 -10.25 8.09
C ILE A 161 17.14 -10.08 6.65
N ILE A 162 16.80 -8.93 6.05
CA ILE A 162 17.31 -8.57 4.73
C ILE A 162 18.83 -8.31 4.83
N GLY A 163 19.60 -8.91 3.94
CA GLY A 163 21.04 -8.72 3.84
C GLY A 163 21.85 -10.01 3.93
N GLU A 164 23.10 -9.90 4.39
CA GLU A 164 24.03 -11.03 4.46
C GLU A 164 23.68 -12.00 5.60
N PRO A 165 23.96 -13.30 5.45
CA PRO A 165 23.75 -14.28 6.51
C PRO A 165 24.46 -13.91 7.82
N GLY A 166 23.73 -13.92 8.94
CA GLY A 166 24.26 -13.59 10.27
C GLY A 166 24.25 -12.09 10.59
N GLN A 167 23.66 -11.27 9.74
CA GLN A 167 23.44 -9.86 10.03
C GLN A 167 22.51 -9.68 11.23
N LYS A 168 22.85 -8.72 12.11
CA LYS A 168 22.01 -8.37 13.26
C LYS A 168 20.90 -7.40 12.82
N PRO A 169 19.73 -7.46 13.46
CA PRO A 169 18.61 -6.57 13.14
C PRO A 169 18.91 -5.10 13.49
N VAL A 170 18.38 -4.21 12.66
CA VAL A 170 18.39 -2.75 12.83
C VAL A 170 17.01 -2.24 13.20
N GLY A 171 15.96 -2.81 12.59
CA GLY A 171 14.56 -2.43 12.76
C GLY A 171 13.63 -3.38 12.01
N LEU A 172 12.36 -3.00 11.84
CA LEU A 172 11.37 -3.78 11.08
C LEU A 172 10.96 -3.04 9.81
N CYS A 173 10.88 -3.75 8.69
CA CYS A 173 10.15 -3.23 7.52
C CYS A 173 8.66 -3.62 7.59
N GLY A 174 7.88 -3.13 6.64
CA GLY A 174 6.43 -3.31 6.64
C GLY A 174 5.96 -4.76 6.73
N SER A 175 6.60 -5.68 5.98
CA SER A 175 6.28 -7.12 6.05
C SER A 175 6.61 -7.71 7.43
N GLY A 176 7.75 -7.32 8.02
CA GLY A 176 8.14 -7.75 9.36
C GLY A 176 7.18 -7.23 10.45
N ILE A 177 6.64 -6.03 10.28
CA ILE A 177 5.62 -5.47 11.20
C ILE A 177 4.33 -6.30 11.12
N ILE A 178 3.86 -6.59 9.89
CA ILE A 178 2.67 -7.42 9.65
C ILE A 178 2.84 -8.79 10.30
N ASP A 179 3.94 -9.46 10.01
CA ASP A 179 4.22 -10.79 10.57
C ASP A 179 4.32 -10.78 12.09
N THR A 180 5.05 -9.81 12.65
CA THR A 180 5.24 -9.73 14.10
C THR A 180 3.91 -9.52 14.82
N ILE A 181 3.04 -8.62 14.35
CA ILE A 181 1.74 -8.36 14.97
C ILE A 181 0.81 -9.57 14.80
N ALA A 182 0.83 -10.22 13.64
CA ALA A 182 0.04 -11.42 13.40
C ALA A 182 0.45 -12.57 14.32
N GLU A 183 1.74 -12.81 14.50
CA GLU A 183 2.27 -13.85 15.36
C GLU A 183 2.00 -13.55 16.84
N LEU A 184 2.17 -12.31 17.30
CA LEU A 184 1.82 -11.88 18.65
C LEU A 184 0.34 -12.09 18.96
N PHE A 185 -0.54 -11.78 18.00
CA PHE A 185 -1.97 -11.99 18.13
C PHE A 185 -2.33 -13.48 18.12
N HIS A 186 -1.76 -14.24 17.18
CA HIS A 186 -1.99 -15.69 17.08
C HIS A 186 -1.50 -16.46 18.34
N ALA A 187 -0.36 -16.08 18.90
CA ALA A 187 0.16 -16.65 20.15
C ALA A 187 -0.62 -16.22 21.39
N GLY A 188 -1.65 -15.40 21.26
CA GLY A 188 -2.42 -14.86 22.39
C GLY A 188 -1.62 -13.95 23.32
N ILE A 189 -0.56 -13.33 22.80
CA ILE A 189 0.26 -12.35 23.54
C ILE A 189 -0.42 -10.98 23.47
N LEU A 190 -1.07 -10.67 22.34
CA LEU A 190 -1.93 -9.51 22.15
C LEU A 190 -3.41 -9.92 22.19
N ASN A 191 -4.25 -9.06 22.75
CA ASN A 191 -5.69 -9.15 22.57
C ASN A 191 -6.14 -8.45 21.25
N SER A 192 -7.45 -8.52 20.96
CA SER A 192 -8.03 -7.90 19.75
C SER A 192 -7.84 -6.38 19.67
N LYS A 193 -7.50 -5.70 20.75
CA LYS A 193 -7.21 -4.26 20.78
C LYS A 193 -5.72 -3.94 20.63
N GLY A 194 -4.86 -4.94 20.44
CA GLY A 194 -3.42 -4.74 20.36
C GLY A 194 -2.73 -4.47 21.72
N ILE A 195 -3.36 -4.85 22.82
CA ILE A 195 -2.83 -4.71 24.18
C ILE A 195 -2.17 -6.02 24.61
N PHE A 196 -1.00 -5.95 25.23
CA PHE A 196 -0.31 -7.11 25.77
C PHE A 196 -1.06 -7.70 26.96
N VAL A 197 -1.34 -9.00 26.90
CA VAL A 197 -2.12 -9.74 27.93
C VAL A 197 -1.35 -10.89 28.53
N ARG A 198 -0.12 -11.15 28.09
CA ARG A 198 0.79 -12.15 28.65
C ARG A 198 2.09 -11.50 29.10
N GLU A 199 2.60 -11.99 30.23
CA GLU A 199 3.90 -11.63 30.77
C GLU A 199 4.96 -12.64 30.32
N GLY A 200 6.18 -12.17 30.08
CA GLY A 200 7.30 -13.02 29.66
C GLY A 200 8.60 -12.24 29.51
N LYS A 201 9.69 -12.92 29.19
CA LYS A 201 11.02 -12.29 29.08
C LYS A 201 11.10 -11.25 27.97
N ARG A 202 10.28 -11.40 26.93
CA ARG A 202 10.25 -10.51 25.77
C ARG A 202 9.20 -9.41 25.91
N VAL A 203 8.32 -9.46 26.92
CA VAL A 203 7.33 -8.40 27.19
C VAL A 203 7.81 -7.55 28.36
N ALA A 204 7.87 -6.25 28.14
CA ALA A 204 8.24 -5.26 29.14
C ALA A 204 7.24 -4.10 29.13
N HIS A 205 7.10 -3.44 30.28
CA HIS A 205 6.23 -2.26 30.42
C HIS A 205 7.05 -1.03 30.80
N ASP A 206 6.65 0.11 30.31
CA ASP A 206 7.24 1.38 30.71
C ASP A 206 6.66 1.87 32.03
N ARG A 207 7.15 3.03 32.51
CA ARG A 207 6.68 3.66 33.75
C ARG A 207 5.19 4.07 33.74
N HIS A 208 4.56 4.10 32.57
CA HIS A 208 3.15 4.44 32.38
C HIS A 208 2.27 3.20 32.16
N GLY A 209 2.88 2.01 32.16
CA GLY A 209 2.20 0.74 31.95
C GLY A 209 2.01 0.41 30.46
N CYS A 210 2.59 1.16 29.53
CA CYS A 210 2.57 0.82 28.10
C CYS A 210 3.47 -0.38 27.83
N GLY A 211 2.87 -1.45 27.32
CA GLY A 211 3.57 -2.68 26.99
C GLY A 211 4.39 -2.57 25.71
N ARG A 212 5.46 -3.38 25.61
CA ARG A 212 6.23 -3.58 24.38
C ARG A 212 6.78 -4.99 24.30
N TYR A 213 6.88 -5.49 23.09
CA TYR A 213 7.52 -6.78 22.81
C TYR A 213 8.90 -6.57 22.21
N ILE A 214 9.92 -7.20 22.81
CA ILE A 214 11.33 -7.08 22.47
C ILE A 214 11.69 -8.15 21.45
N LEU A 215 11.88 -7.75 20.19
CA LEU A 215 12.37 -8.64 19.13
C LEU A 215 13.86 -8.89 19.26
N ALA A 216 14.64 -7.82 19.52
CA ALA A 216 16.07 -7.95 19.74
C ALA A 216 16.51 -7.03 20.90
N THR A 217 17.29 -7.58 21.82
CA THR A 217 17.94 -6.82 22.91
C THR A 217 19.04 -5.93 22.35
N PRO A 218 19.59 -4.98 23.11
CA PRO A 218 20.73 -4.17 22.67
C PRO A 218 21.92 -4.99 22.22
N GLU A 219 22.17 -6.15 22.83
CA GLU A 219 23.28 -7.05 22.47
C GLU A 219 23.00 -7.83 21.17
N GLU A 220 21.73 -8.14 20.91
CA GLU A 220 21.27 -8.84 19.71
C GLU A 220 21.17 -7.91 18.51
N SER A 221 20.96 -6.60 18.69
CA SER A 221 20.79 -5.63 17.61
C SER A 221 22.12 -5.11 17.04
N ALA A 222 22.09 -4.65 15.78
CA ALA A 222 23.24 -4.03 15.14
C ALA A 222 23.53 -2.62 15.65
N THR A 223 22.51 -1.95 16.22
CA THR A 223 22.59 -0.55 16.66
C THR A 223 22.99 -0.39 18.12
N GLY A 224 23.06 -1.48 18.89
CA GLY A 224 23.20 -1.44 20.35
C GLY A 224 21.97 -0.87 21.07
N ARG A 225 20.84 -0.77 20.37
CA ARG A 225 19.55 -0.36 20.92
C ARG A 225 18.55 -1.50 20.79
N GLU A 226 17.57 -1.52 21.69
CA GLU A 226 16.47 -2.47 21.61
C GLU A 226 15.67 -2.29 20.31
N VAL A 227 15.31 -3.38 19.65
CA VAL A 227 14.32 -3.40 18.55
C VAL A 227 13.04 -3.98 19.15
N ALA A 228 12.02 -3.15 19.30
CA ALA A 228 10.79 -3.54 19.96
C ALA A 228 9.56 -2.84 19.35
N LEU A 229 8.41 -3.52 19.39
CA LEU A 229 7.10 -2.95 19.06
C LEU A 229 6.35 -2.64 20.36
N ASN A 230 5.91 -1.42 20.53
CA ASN A 230 5.09 -1.00 21.66
C ASN A 230 3.60 -0.89 21.28
N GLU A 231 2.73 -0.73 22.27
CA GLU A 231 1.27 -0.65 22.05
C GLU A 231 0.86 0.57 21.20
N VAL A 232 1.64 1.65 21.21
CA VAL A 232 1.38 2.83 20.35
C VAL A 232 1.69 2.49 18.88
N ASP A 233 2.79 1.79 18.63
CA ASP A 233 3.13 1.30 17.29
C ASP A 233 2.04 0.36 16.76
N ILE A 234 1.55 -0.54 17.63
CA ILE A 234 0.49 -1.51 17.30
C ILE A 234 -0.83 -0.78 17.01
N ASP A 235 -1.20 0.24 17.79
CA ASP A 235 -2.41 1.06 17.54
C ASP A 235 -2.33 1.79 16.21
N ASN A 236 -1.17 2.39 15.87
CA ASN A 236 -0.95 3.01 14.57
C ASN A 236 -1.11 2.00 13.43
N PHE A 237 -0.57 0.80 13.60
CA PHE A 237 -0.72 -0.27 12.62
C PHE A 237 -2.17 -0.75 12.49
N ILE A 238 -2.90 -0.93 13.60
CA ILE A 238 -4.31 -1.34 13.61
C ILE A 238 -5.18 -0.32 12.86
N ARG A 239 -4.92 0.97 13.04
CA ARG A 239 -5.62 2.03 12.29
C ARG A 239 -5.32 1.95 10.80
N ALA A 240 -4.05 1.74 10.43
CA ALA A 240 -3.63 1.62 9.05
C ALA A 240 -4.31 0.42 8.35
N LYS A 241 -4.29 -0.77 8.96
CA LYS A 241 -4.96 -1.94 8.40
C LYS A 241 -6.48 -1.79 8.40
N GLY A 242 -7.03 -1.14 9.44
CA GLY A 242 -8.46 -0.84 9.53
C GLY A 242 -8.95 0.06 8.41
N ALA A 243 -8.14 1.05 7.99
CA ALA A 243 -8.45 1.91 6.85
C ALA A 243 -8.53 1.11 5.53
N ILE A 244 -7.61 0.16 5.32
CA ILE A 244 -7.62 -0.69 4.12
C ILE A 244 -8.86 -1.59 4.11
N TYR A 245 -9.08 -2.34 5.20
CA TYR A 245 -10.20 -3.28 5.26
C TYR A 245 -11.55 -2.58 5.12
N SER A 246 -11.76 -1.49 5.86
CA SER A 246 -13.02 -0.73 5.79
C SER A 246 -13.27 -0.12 4.43
N ALA A 247 -12.20 0.29 3.71
CA ALA A 247 -12.34 0.81 2.36
C ALA A 247 -12.82 -0.27 1.39
N ILE A 248 -12.26 -1.48 1.47
CA ILE A 248 -12.70 -2.64 0.66
C ILE A 248 -14.14 -3.00 1.00
N ASP A 249 -14.45 -3.16 2.29
CA ASP A 249 -15.79 -3.52 2.78
C ASP A 249 -16.86 -2.51 2.34
N THR A 250 -16.55 -1.20 2.48
CA THR A 250 -17.45 -0.12 2.06
C THR A 250 -17.64 -0.08 0.54
N LEU A 251 -16.56 -0.29 -0.22
CA LEU A 251 -16.61 -0.30 -1.68
C LEU A 251 -17.52 -1.44 -2.19
N LEU A 252 -17.37 -2.63 -1.63
CA LEU A 252 -18.21 -3.79 -1.97
C LEU A 252 -19.67 -3.57 -1.54
N ALA A 253 -19.89 -3.12 -0.30
CA ALA A 253 -21.21 -2.85 0.24
C ALA A 253 -21.99 -1.77 -0.56
N ALA A 254 -21.29 -0.76 -1.09
CA ALA A 254 -21.89 0.27 -1.95
C ALA A 254 -22.46 -0.29 -3.27
N MET A 255 -22.05 -1.49 -3.65
CA MET A 255 -22.54 -2.20 -4.84
C MET A 255 -23.45 -3.40 -4.48
N ASP A 256 -23.91 -3.48 -3.23
CA ASP A 256 -24.67 -4.61 -2.69
C ASP A 256 -23.95 -5.96 -2.86
N MET A 257 -22.62 -5.95 -2.69
CA MET A 257 -21.73 -7.12 -2.82
C MET A 257 -20.97 -7.36 -1.50
N ASP A 258 -20.40 -8.56 -1.35
CA ASP A 258 -19.49 -8.92 -0.27
C ASP A 258 -18.20 -9.55 -0.81
N GLU A 259 -17.27 -9.94 0.08
CA GLU A 259 -15.97 -10.50 -0.32
C GLU A 259 -16.04 -11.80 -1.12
N SER A 260 -17.16 -12.53 -1.09
CA SER A 260 -17.32 -13.81 -1.82
C SER A 260 -17.35 -13.66 -3.34
N VAL A 261 -17.59 -12.43 -3.82
CA VAL A 261 -17.59 -12.16 -5.28
C VAL A 261 -16.20 -11.94 -5.85
N ILE A 262 -15.16 -11.80 -5.01
CA ILE A 262 -13.79 -11.57 -5.46
C ILE A 262 -13.22 -12.86 -6.05
N GLU A 263 -12.90 -12.83 -7.34
CA GLU A 263 -12.33 -13.95 -8.10
C GLU A 263 -10.81 -13.83 -8.28
N SER A 264 -10.27 -12.59 -8.16
CA SER A 264 -8.83 -12.31 -8.18
C SER A 264 -8.52 -11.08 -7.34
N PHE A 265 -7.38 -11.10 -6.64
CA PHE A 265 -6.94 -10.00 -5.76
C PHE A 265 -5.50 -9.60 -6.12
N TYR A 266 -5.34 -8.46 -6.78
CA TYR A 266 -4.03 -7.95 -7.20
C TYR A 266 -3.48 -6.97 -6.16
N VAL A 267 -2.29 -7.27 -5.64
CA VAL A 267 -1.58 -6.41 -4.69
C VAL A 267 -0.37 -5.79 -5.37
N ALA A 268 -0.33 -4.48 -5.42
CA ALA A 268 0.76 -3.68 -5.94
C ALA A 268 1.43 -2.86 -4.81
N GLY A 269 2.50 -2.15 -5.17
CA GLY A 269 3.24 -1.29 -4.24
C GLY A 269 4.51 -1.93 -3.71
N GLY A 270 5.37 -1.12 -3.11
CA GLY A 270 6.71 -1.55 -2.68
C GLY A 270 6.72 -2.56 -1.53
N ILE A 271 5.64 -2.63 -0.75
CA ILE A 271 5.52 -3.49 0.43
C ILE A 271 5.08 -4.91 0.05
N GLY A 272 4.30 -5.03 -1.03
CA GLY A 272 3.58 -6.27 -1.38
C GLY A 272 4.47 -7.49 -1.61
N SER A 273 5.72 -7.33 -2.06
CA SER A 273 6.62 -8.47 -2.39
C SER A 273 7.02 -9.31 -1.18
N GLY A 274 6.99 -8.72 0.02
CA GLY A 274 7.38 -9.40 1.27
C GLY A 274 6.21 -9.77 2.18
N ILE A 275 4.97 -9.41 1.82
CA ILE A 275 3.81 -9.66 2.70
C ILE A 275 3.47 -11.15 2.73
N ASN A 276 3.40 -11.68 3.94
CA ASN A 276 2.77 -12.97 4.20
C ASN A 276 1.24 -12.79 4.15
N MET A 277 0.61 -13.18 3.04
CA MET A 277 -0.83 -12.97 2.82
C MET A 277 -1.69 -13.67 3.88
N ARG A 278 -1.27 -14.84 4.36
CA ARG A 278 -1.97 -15.52 5.48
C ARG A 278 -2.01 -14.64 6.73
N ASN A 279 -0.88 -14.04 7.10
CA ASN A 279 -0.79 -13.16 8.25
C ASN A 279 -1.58 -11.87 8.03
N ALA A 280 -1.53 -11.29 6.83
CA ALA A 280 -2.32 -10.10 6.49
C ALA A 280 -3.84 -10.34 6.59
N VAL A 281 -4.33 -11.51 6.16
CA VAL A 281 -5.73 -11.92 6.33
C VAL A 281 -6.04 -12.19 7.80
N ARG A 282 -5.20 -12.93 8.53
CA ARG A 282 -5.40 -13.25 9.96
C ARG A 282 -5.60 -12.02 10.86
N ILE A 283 -4.90 -10.93 10.56
CA ILE A 283 -5.05 -9.69 11.32
C ILE A 283 -6.16 -8.77 10.79
N GLY A 284 -6.89 -9.20 9.76
CA GLY A 284 -7.97 -8.44 9.17
C GLY A 284 -7.51 -7.21 8.39
N MET A 285 -6.34 -7.29 7.73
CA MET A 285 -5.89 -6.27 6.79
C MET A 285 -6.59 -6.44 5.44
N PHE A 286 -6.78 -7.67 5.00
CA PHE A 286 -7.50 -8.05 3.79
C PHE A 286 -8.70 -8.92 4.10
N PRO A 287 -9.72 -8.96 3.20
CA PRO A 287 -10.85 -9.88 3.31
C PRO A 287 -10.41 -11.35 3.41
N ASN A 288 -11.23 -12.14 4.06
CA ASN A 288 -10.97 -13.57 4.25
C ASN A 288 -11.37 -14.37 3.01
N VAL A 289 -10.61 -14.19 1.94
CA VAL A 289 -10.74 -14.92 0.69
C VAL A 289 -9.64 -15.98 0.55
N PRO A 290 -9.81 -17.01 -0.31
CA PRO A 290 -8.78 -18.01 -0.56
C PRO A 290 -7.43 -17.40 -0.93
N LEU A 291 -6.34 -17.90 -0.33
CA LEU A 291 -5.00 -17.32 -0.52
C LEU A 291 -4.49 -17.40 -1.97
N GLU A 292 -4.98 -18.38 -2.74
CA GLU A 292 -4.68 -18.54 -4.15
C GLU A 292 -5.21 -17.42 -5.05
N LEU A 293 -6.14 -16.60 -4.56
CA LEU A 293 -6.64 -15.43 -5.28
C LEU A 293 -5.69 -14.23 -5.23
N PHE A 294 -4.74 -14.22 -4.29
CA PHE A 294 -3.80 -13.11 -4.15
C PHE A 294 -2.65 -13.20 -5.14
N HIS A 295 -2.46 -12.13 -5.91
CA HIS A 295 -1.40 -11.98 -6.90
C HIS A 295 -0.61 -10.71 -6.64
N TYR A 296 0.67 -10.85 -6.31
CA TYR A 296 1.55 -9.69 -6.21
C TYR A 296 2.07 -9.30 -7.61
N ILE A 297 1.89 -8.04 -8.00
CA ILE A 297 2.22 -7.53 -9.34
C ILE A 297 3.29 -6.43 -9.36
N GLY A 298 3.97 -6.20 -8.24
CA GLY A 298 5.09 -5.27 -8.16
C GLY A 298 4.68 -3.80 -8.25
N ASN A 299 5.56 -2.98 -8.82
CA ASN A 299 5.28 -1.58 -9.09
C ASN A 299 4.46 -1.45 -10.38
N SER A 300 3.14 -1.59 -10.24
CA SER A 300 2.19 -1.58 -11.35
C SER A 300 2.11 -0.21 -12.05
N SER A 301 2.24 0.88 -11.29
CA SER A 301 2.27 2.24 -11.80
C SER A 301 3.46 2.45 -12.77
N LEU A 302 4.65 1.99 -12.38
CA LEU A 302 5.83 2.03 -13.24
C LEU A 302 5.68 1.14 -14.48
N ALA A 303 5.11 -0.07 -14.30
CA ALA A 303 4.87 -0.99 -15.42
C ALA A 303 3.91 -0.39 -16.45
N GLY A 304 2.82 0.26 -16.00
CA GLY A 304 1.90 0.98 -16.86
C GLY A 304 2.57 2.15 -17.58
N ALA A 305 3.30 3.00 -16.86
CA ALA A 305 4.04 4.12 -17.46
C ALA A 305 5.09 3.65 -18.50
N TYR A 306 5.78 2.53 -18.22
CA TYR A 306 6.72 1.92 -19.16
C TYR A 306 6.02 1.46 -20.45
N THR A 307 4.87 0.80 -20.32
CA THR A 307 4.11 0.34 -21.48
C THR A 307 3.56 1.52 -22.30
N MET A 308 3.08 2.60 -21.64
CA MET A 308 2.70 3.87 -22.28
C MET A 308 3.86 4.51 -23.05
N ALA A 309 5.08 4.39 -22.57
CA ALA A 309 6.26 4.94 -23.25
C ALA A 309 6.59 4.18 -24.54
N LEU A 310 6.24 2.90 -24.62
CA LEU A 310 6.52 2.03 -25.77
C LEU A 310 5.41 2.00 -26.82
N SER A 311 4.15 2.29 -26.43
CA SER A 311 2.99 2.11 -27.31
C SER A 311 2.00 3.27 -27.21
N ASP A 312 1.58 3.82 -28.34
CA ASP A 312 0.50 4.81 -28.39
C ASP A 312 -0.86 4.14 -28.09
N GLU A 313 -1.06 2.88 -28.48
CA GLU A 313 -2.26 2.12 -28.13
C GLU A 313 -2.39 1.95 -26.61
N ALA A 314 -1.29 1.75 -25.89
CA ALA A 314 -1.30 1.68 -24.44
C ALA A 314 -1.78 3.00 -23.81
N ASN A 315 -1.40 4.16 -24.35
CA ASN A 315 -1.91 5.45 -23.90
C ASN A 315 -3.43 5.54 -24.08
N ASP A 316 -3.94 5.15 -25.26
CA ASP A 316 -5.39 5.16 -25.55
C ASP A 316 -6.15 4.22 -24.59
N ARG A 317 -5.56 3.07 -24.24
CA ARG A 317 -6.15 2.13 -23.30
C ARG A 317 -6.17 2.65 -21.87
N VAL A 318 -5.09 3.28 -21.40
CA VAL A 318 -5.05 3.91 -20.07
C VAL A 318 -6.12 5.00 -19.95
N GLU A 319 -6.33 5.78 -21.02
CA GLU A 319 -7.42 6.75 -21.06
C GLU A 319 -8.81 6.11 -21.01
N GLN A 320 -9.00 4.96 -21.68
CA GLN A 320 -10.24 4.20 -21.61
C GLN A 320 -10.48 3.67 -20.20
N VAL A 321 -9.44 3.13 -19.55
CA VAL A 321 -9.50 2.70 -18.14
C VAL A 321 -9.99 3.86 -17.27
N ALA A 322 -9.40 5.04 -17.42
CA ALA A 322 -9.80 6.22 -16.67
C ALA A 322 -11.27 6.63 -16.92
N ARG A 323 -11.71 6.61 -18.18
CA ARG A 323 -13.10 6.99 -18.56
C ARG A 323 -14.15 6.01 -18.05
N ASN A 324 -13.78 4.72 -17.89
CA ASN A 324 -14.68 3.65 -17.44
C ASN A 324 -14.64 3.45 -15.92
N MET A 325 -13.79 4.20 -15.21
CA MET A 325 -13.61 4.08 -13.76
C MET A 325 -14.43 5.17 -13.04
N THR A 326 -15.26 4.74 -12.10
CA THR A 326 -16.01 5.63 -11.21
C THR A 326 -15.24 5.80 -9.89
N TYR A 327 -15.04 7.04 -9.47
CA TYR A 327 -14.44 7.35 -8.19
C TYR A 327 -15.51 7.46 -7.09
N MET A 328 -15.30 6.78 -5.98
CA MET A 328 -16.11 6.87 -4.77
C MET A 328 -15.31 7.54 -3.65
N GLU A 329 -15.85 8.67 -3.15
CA GLU A 329 -15.28 9.39 -2.01
C GLU A 329 -15.74 8.75 -0.70
N LEU A 330 -14.84 8.01 -0.03
CA LEU A 330 -15.14 7.28 1.21
C LEU A 330 -15.55 8.20 2.36
N SER A 331 -14.94 9.38 2.46
CA SER A 331 -15.17 10.31 3.58
C SER A 331 -16.62 10.81 3.65
N THR A 332 -17.32 10.79 2.51
CA THR A 332 -18.73 11.21 2.41
C THR A 332 -19.70 10.01 2.38
N HIS A 333 -19.18 8.77 2.35
CA HIS A 333 -20.03 7.59 2.26
C HIS A 333 -20.67 7.26 3.62
N PRO A 334 -22.02 7.13 3.69
CA PRO A 334 -22.70 6.75 4.93
C PRO A 334 -22.22 5.39 5.45
N GLY A 335 -21.91 5.31 6.74
CA GLY A 335 -21.46 4.07 7.38
C GLY A 335 -19.95 3.77 7.28
N TYR A 336 -19.17 4.51 6.48
CA TYR A 336 -17.73 4.29 6.38
C TYR A 336 -17.01 4.40 7.73
N MET A 337 -17.36 5.39 8.56
CA MET A 337 -16.75 5.55 9.89
C MET A 337 -17.09 4.39 10.83
N ASP A 338 -18.29 3.83 10.76
CA ASP A 338 -18.67 2.66 11.55
C ASP A 338 -17.89 1.42 11.09
N ALA A 339 -17.75 1.23 9.78
CA ALA A 339 -16.91 0.16 9.19
C ALA A 339 -15.44 0.33 9.61
N PHE A 340 -14.90 1.54 9.58
CA PHE A 340 -13.53 1.82 10.03
C PHE A 340 -13.32 1.50 11.50
N VAL A 341 -14.21 1.96 12.38
CA VAL A 341 -14.13 1.65 13.82
C VAL A 341 -14.22 0.14 14.06
N ALA A 342 -15.10 -0.56 13.35
CA ALA A 342 -15.21 -2.01 13.44
C ALA A 342 -13.94 -2.74 12.96
N ALA A 343 -13.26 -2.21 11.98
CA ALA A 343 -12.01 -2.76 11.44
C ALA A 343 -10.77 -2.42 12.29
N CYS A 344 -10.86 -1.47 13.24
CA CYS A 344 -9.77 -1.12 14.18
C CYS A 344 -9.63 -2.13 15.33
N PHE A 345 -9.69 -3.42 15.02
CA PHE A 345 -9.46 -4.55 15.93
C PHE A 345 -8.68 -5.64 15.19
N LEU A 346 -8.10 -6.58 15.93
CA LEU A 346 -7.45 -7.77 15.37
C LEU A 346 -8.39 -8.98 15.54
N PRO A 347 -8.88 -9.63 14.45
CA PRO A 347 -8.87 -9.13 13.08
C PRO A 347 -9.94 -8.04 12.84
N HIS A 348 -11.07 -8.11 13.54
CA HIS A 348 -12.25 -7.25 13.37
C HIS A 348 -13.14 -7.37 14.61
N THR A 349 -14.09 -6.43 14.84
CA THR A 349 -15.09 -6.59 15.92
C THR A 349 -15.96 -7.82 15.72
N ASP A 350 -16.29 -8.15 14.47
CA ASP A 350 -16.93 -9.42 14.10
C ASP A 350 -15.86 -10.42 13.66
N ALA A 351 -15.35 -11.19 14.63
CA ALA A 351 -14.32 -12.21 14.40
C ALA A 351 -14.83 -13.38 13.54
N ALA A 352 -16.15 -13.58 13.43
CA ALA A 352 -16.72 -14.68 12.63
C ALA A 352 -16.39 -14.52 11.13
N ARG A 353 -16.19 -13.29 10.66
CA ARG A 353 -15.74 -13.00 9.28
C ARG A 353 -14.38 -13.63 8.94
N PHE A 354 -13.57 -13.97 9.94
CA PHE A 354 -12.20 -14.49 9.78
C PHE A 354 -12.03 -15.91 10.34
N ALA A 355 -13.11 -16.63 10.62
CA ALA A 355 -13.07 -17.94 11.27
C ALA A 355 -12.32 -19.03 10.44
N SER A 356 -12.18 -18.87 9.13
CA SER A 356 -11.42 -19.77 8.27
C SER A 356 -9.96 -19.35 8.04
N ALA A 357 -9.54 -18.22 8.59
CA ALA A 357 -8.16 -17.71 8.47
C ALA A 357 -7.19 -18.26 9.54
N GLU A 358 -7.66 -19.18 10.42
CA GLU A 358 -6.88 -19.83 11.49
C GLU A 358 -5.81 -20.82 10.96
#